data_2ee73e4f559f3f288de15d5d8ad642e9
#
_entry.id   2ee73e4f559f3f288de15d5d8ad642e9
#
_cell.length_a   1.000
_cell.length_b   1.000
_cell.length_c   1.000
_cell.angle_alpha   90.00
_cell.angle_beta   90.00
_cell.angle_gamma   90.00
#
_symmetry.space_group_name_H-M   'P 1'
#
loop_
_entity.id
_entity.type
_entity.pdbx_description
1 polymer ?
#
loop_
_entity_poly.entity_id
_entity_poly.type
_entity_poly.pdbx_seq_one_letter_code
_entity_poly.pdbx_strand_id
1 'polypeptide(L)'
;MNVLELHDLTREFTRRGKPFAAVDHVNLILREGEFIAIVGRSGNGKSTLLNLITGLLRPTDGTITLDGRNIVALRDRQMSAIRNRVIGFVTQSQTLLPNLTVIDNVILPAVLEPGNQEIDGNDDAQENDDAEKMPSGQTQVDDGLPDVIAAAPIATDTAVRSSDRLVGHARELLEMLEIADLADCYPKELSGGEIRRVSIARALMNRPKLLIADEPPGDLDAASTAIVMLLLRAVANGGTAVLMVTHDPDALAYVDYVFRMDRGVLSEA
;
A
#
# COMPACT_ATOMS: atom_id res chain seq x y z
N MET A 1 20.52 -0.43 -4.46
CA MET A 1 19.76 -0.34 -5.73
C MET A 1 18.68 0.73 -5.57
N ASN A 2 18.32 1.50 -6.65
CA ASN A 2 17.20 2.44 -6.55
C ASN A 2 15.89 1.65 -6.56
N VAL A 3 15.06 1.86 -5.55
CA VAL A 3 13.73 1.23 -5.43
C VAL A 3 12.66 2.16 -5.98
N LEU A 4 12.75 3.46 -5.68
CA LEU A 4 11.84 4.49 -6.18
C LEU A 4 12.64 5.65 -6.77
N GLU A 5 12.24 6.10 -7.96
CA GLU A 5 12.79 7.29 -8.62
C GLU A 5 11.64 8.14 -9.15
N LEU A 6 11.61 9.39 -8.76
CA LEU A 6 10.69 10.41 -9.25
C LEU A 6 11.48 11.45 -10.04
N HIS A 7 11.07 11.74 -11.27
CA HIS A 7 11.70 12.75 -12.11
C HIS A 7 10.66 13.76 -12.61
N ASP A 8 10.87 15.01 -12.25
CA ASP A 8 10.03 16.17 -12.58
C ASP A 8 8.53 15.92 -12.38
N LEU A 9 8.22 15.15 -11.33
CA LEU A 9 6.87 14.67 -11.08
C LEU A 9 5.94 15.83 -10.74
N THR A 10 4.90 15.99 -11.56
CA THR A 10 3.92 17.08 -11.43
C THR A 10 2.50 16.54 -11.41
N ARG A 11 1.67 17.09 -10.52
CA ARG A 11 0.23 16.87 -10.53
C ARG A 11 -0.53 18.15 -10.31
N GLU A 12 -1.26 18.56 -11.34
CA GLU A 12 -2.13 19.73 -11.32
C GLU A 12 -3.59 19.33 -11.06
N PHE A 13 -4.29 20.19 -10.37
CA PHE A 13 -5.74 20.17 -10.17
C PHE A 13 -6.33 21.52 -10.49
N THR A 14 -7.63 21.54 -10.78
CA THR A 14 -8.39 22.80 -10.94
C THR A 14 -9.24 23.07 -9.72
N ARG A 15 -9.07 24.24 -9.10
CA ARG A 15 -9.89 24.68 -7.97
C ARG A 15 -10.51 26.04 -8.30
N ARG A 16 -11.83 26.11 -8.32
CA ARG A 16 -12.58 27.34 -8.67
C ARG A 16 -12.16 27.95 -10.01
N GLY A 17 -11.95 27.09 -11.01
CA GLY A 17 -11.51 27.49 -12.37
C GLY A 17 -10.05 27.92 -12.49
N LYS A 18 -9.24 27.82 -11.43
CA LYS A 18 -7.81 28.14 -11.47
C LYS A 18 -7.00 26.86 -11.31
N PRO A 19 -6.00 26.59 -12.18
CA PRO A 19 -5.07 25.49 -12.00
C PRO A 19 -4.16 25.74 -10.79
N PHE A 20 -3.79 24.68 -10.09
CA PHE A 20 -2.75 24.69 -9.06
C PHE A 20 -2.04 23.35 -9.05
N ALA A 21 -0.72 23.37 -8.88
CA ALA A 21 0.07 22.15 -8.73
C ALA A 21 0.04 21.70 -7.26
N ALA A 22 -0.49 20.49 -7.02
CA ALA A 22 -0.44 19.86 -5.71
C ALA A 22 0.88 19.12 -5.49
N VAL A 23 1.53 18.72 -6.58
CA VAL A 23 2.91 18.20 -6.66
C VAL A 23 3.54 18.94 -7.82
N ASP A 24 4.68 19.58 -7.61
CA ASP A 24 5.30 20.54 -8.54
C ASP A 24 6.78 20.19 -8.74
N HIS A 25 7.11 19.59 -9.91
CA HIS A 25 8.46 19.20 -10.36
C HIS A 25 9.26 18.45 -9.28
N VAL A 26 8.62 17.49 -8.60
CA VAL A 26 9.24 16.72 -7.51
C VAL A 26 10.25 15.73 -8.08
N ASN A 27 11.47 15.78 -7.54
CA ASN A 27 12.54 14.84 -7.78
C ASN A 27 12.90 14.13 -6.47
N LEU A 28 12.97 12.80 -6.46
CA LEU A 28 13.31 12.00 -5.29
C LEU A 28 13.90 10.67 -5.72
N ILE A 29 14.95 10.23 -5.06
CA ILE A 29 15.48 8.87 -5.19
C ILE A 29 15.47 8.23 -3.81
N LEU A 30 14.91 7.02 -3.71
CA LEU A 30 14.91 6.21 -2.50
C LEU A 30 15.54 4.85 -2.84
N ARG A 31 16.58 4.49 -2.09
CA ARG A 31 17.34 3.25 -2.29
C ARG A 31 16.91 2.16 -1.33
N GLU A 32 17.26 0.94 -1.69
CA GLU A 32 17.12 -0.23 -0.83
C GLU A 32 17.75 0.02 0.54
N GLY A 33 17.01 -0.27 1.61
CA GLY A 33 17.46 -0.08 2.98
C GLY A 33 17.45 1.37 3.50
N GLU A 34 17.16 2.36 2.65
CA GLU A 34 17.01 3.75 3.10
C GLU A 34 15.65 3.99 3.74
N PHE A 35 15.64 4.82 4.77
CA PHE A 35 14.44 5.29 5.44
C PHE A 35 14.33 6.82 5.30
N ILE A 36 13.36 7.29 4.52
CA ILE A 36 13.13 8.72 4.26
C ILE A 36 11.83 9.17 4.92
N ALA A 37 11.86 10.36 5.53
CA ALA A 37 10.67 11.05 6.00
C ALA A 37 10.35 12.27 5.13
N ILE A 38 9.07 12.46 4.79
CA ILE A 38 8.54 13.67 4.19
C ILE A 38 7.69 14.39 5.23
N VAL A 39 8.13 15.60 5.61
CA VAL A 39 7.42 16.46 6.54
C VAL A 39 6.73 17.61 5.80
N GLY A 40 5.73 18.21 6.42
CA GLY A 40 5.04 19.39 5.87
C GLY A 40 3.63 19.54 6.42
N ARG A 41 3.07 20.75 6.29
CA ARG A 41 1.72 21.06 6.79
C ARG A 41 0.64 20.28 6.02
N SER A 42 -0.51 20.08 6.64
CA SER A 42 -1.67 19.52 5.95
C SER A 42 -2.01 20.38 4.70
N GLY A 43 -2.38 19.71 3.60
CA GLY A 43 -2.69 20.35 2.32
C GLY A 43 -1.47 20.70 1.44
N ASN A 44 -0.25 20.42 1.85
CA ASN A 44 0.96 20.71 1.06
C ASN A 44 1.26 19.69 -0.06
N GLY A 45 0.40 18.67 -0.26
CA GLY A 45 0.54 17.73 -1.38
C GLY A 45 1.09 16.35 -0.99
N LYS A 46 1.44 16.09 0.27
CA LYS A 46 2.03 14.81 0.72
C LYS A 46 1.19 13.59 0.34
N SER A 47 -0.10 13.57 0.68
CA SER A 47 -0.99 12.46 0.33
C SER A 47 -1.21 12.35 -1.19
N THR A 48 -1.15 13.48 -1.94
CA THR A 48 -1.16 13.45 -3.41
C THR A 48 0.09 12.76 -3.93
N LEU A 49 1.26 13.05 -3.38
CA LEU A 49 2.52 12.38 -3.73
C LEU A 49 2.45 10.89 -3.46
N LEU A 50 1.96 10.46 -2.28
CA LEU A 50 1.77 9.04 -1.98
C LEU A 50 0.81 8.35 -2.95
N ASN A 51 -0.30 9.01 -3.33
CA ASN A 51 -1.24 8.47 -4.30
C ASN A 51 -0.64 8.35 -5.72
N LEU A 52 0.28 9.23 -6.10
CA LEU A 52 1.03 9.12 -7.35
C LEU A 52 1.99 7.93 -7.32
N ILE A 53 2.78 7.77 -6.26
CA ILE A 53 3.74 6.67 -6.08
C ILE A 53 3.03 5.32 -6.07
N THR A 54 1.85 5.23 -5.43
CA THR A 54 1.05 3.99 -5.40
C THR A 54 0.23 3.76 -6.67
N GLY A 55 0.26 4.69 -7.64
CA GLY A 55 -0.51 4.59 -8.88
C GLY A 55 -2.03 4.67 -8.68
N LEU A 56 -2.51 5.17 -7.53
CA LEU A 56 -3.91 5.50 -7.29
C LEU A 56 -4.29 6.81 -8.01
N LEU A 57 -3.30 7.62 -8.34
CA LEU A 57 -3.43 8.85 -9.09
C LEU A 57 -2.38 8.88 -10.21
N ARG A 58 -2.74 9.37 -11.38
CA ARG A 58 -1.79 9.56 -12.49
C ARG A 58 -1.19 10.96 -12.43
N PRO A 59 0.11 11.13 -12.71
CA PRO A 59 0.72 12.46 -12.81
C PRO A 59 0.18 13.21 -14.03
N THR A 60 0.29 14.53 -14.00
CA THR A 60 0.07 15.41 -15.16
C THR A 60 1.31 15.41 -16.04
N ASP A 61 2.50 15.38 -15.44
CA ASP A 61 3.79 15.32 -16.12
C ASP A 61 4.84 14.61 -15.23
N GLY A 62 5.97 14.23 -15.82
CA GLY A 62 7.06 13.55 -15.15
C GLY A 62 6.92 12.03 -15.13
N THR A 63 7.86 11.37 -14.48
CA THR A 63 7.93 9.90 -14.45
C THR A 63 8.09 9.36 -13.03
N ILE A 64 7.60 8.13 -12.83
CA ILE A 64 7.75 7.36 -11.60
C ILE A 64 8.32 6.01 -11.99
N THR A 65 9.53 5.71 -11.52
CA THR A 65 10.15 4.40 -11.69
C THR A 65 10.14 3.68 -10.35
N LEU A 66 9.53 2.51 -10.30
CA LEU A 66 9.47 1.64 -9.13
C LEU A 66 10.09 0.29 -9.48
N ASP A 67 11.10 -0.12 -8.72
CA ASP A 67 11.86 -1.35 -8.95
C ASP A 67 12.34 -1.49 -10.42
N GLY A 68 12.85 -0.38 -10.99
CA GLY A 68 13.35 -0.30 -12.35
C GLY A 68 12.28 -0.24 -13.44
N ARG A 69 10.98 -0.17 -13.08
CA ARG A 69 9.86 -0.11 -14.04
C ARG A 69 9.17 1.25 -13.98
N ASN A 70 8.98 1.89 -15.13
CA ASN A 70 8.13 3.08 -15.22
C ASN A 70 6.65 2.67 -15.06
N ILE A 71 6.01 3.18 -14.00
CA ILE A 71 4.64 2.80 -13.64
C ILE A 71 3.57 3.74 -14.21
N VAL A 72 3.94 4.88 -14.79
CA VAL A 72 2.99 5.92 -15.26
C VAL A 72 2.09 5.40 -16.39
N ALA A 73 2.67 4.61 -17.29
CA ALA A 73 1.97 4.07 -18.46
C ALA A 73 1.21 2.75 -18.19
N LEU A 74 1.33 2.19 -17.00
CA LEU A 74 0.73 0.90 -16.69
C LEU A 74 -0.79 0.97 -16.59
N ARG A 75 -1.47 -0.10 -17.06
CA ARG A 75 -2.91 -0.29 -16.89
C ARG A 75 -3.22 -0.63 -15.42
N ASP A 76 -4.45 -0.39 -14.97
CA ASP A 76 -4.82 -0.60 -13.57
C ASP A 76 -4.59 -2.03 -13.07
N ARG A 77 -4.81 -3.06 -13.89
CA ARG A 77 -4.52 -4.45 -13.57
C ARG A 77 -3.03 -4.69 -13.28
N GLN A 78 -2.14 -4.13 -14.10
CA GLN A 78 -0.69 -4.23 -13.91
C GLN A 78 -0.25 -3.47 -12.66
N MET A 79 -0.83 -2.27 -12.46
CA MET A 79 -0.57 -1.47 -11.27
C MET A 79 -1.07 -2.15 -9.98
N SER A 80 -2.21 -2.84 -10.05
CA SER A 80 -2.74 -3.63 -8.92
C SER A 80 -1.77 -4.74 -8.50
N ALA A 81 -1.16 -5.44 -9.47
CA ALA A 81 -0.15 -6.46 -9.17
C ALA A 81 1.12 -5.85 -8.54
N ILE A 82 1.56 -4.66 -9.00
CA ILE A 82 2.69 -3.94 -8.42
C ILE A 82 2.35 -3.48 -6.99
N ARG A 83 1.17 -2.88 -6.77
CA ARG A 83 0.71 -2.50 -5.42
C ARG A 83 0.73 -3.69 -4.47
N ASN A 84 0.29 -4.85 -4.92
CA ASN A 84 0.25 -6.04 -4.07
C ASN A 84 1.63 -6.62 -3.77
N ARG A 85 2.53 -6.69 -4.77
CA ARG A 85 3.82 -7.41 -4.65
C ARG A 85 4.99 -6.53 -4.24
N VAL A 86 5.01 -5.26 -4.66
CA VAL A 86 6.17 -4.37 -4.53
C VAL A 86 5.98 -3.32 -3.46
N ILE A 87 4.73 -2.91 -3.18
CA ILE A 87 4.41 -1.85 -2.24
C ILE A 87 3.70 -2.42 -1.01
N GLY A 88 4.27 -2.21 0.17
CA GLY A 88 3.57 -2.31 1.44
C GLY A 88 3.01 -0.93 1.82
N PHE A 89 1.77 -0.85 2.27
CA PHE A 89 1.16 0.43 2.64
C PHE A 89 0.55 0.39 4.03
N VAL A 90 1.05 1.25 4.90
CA VAL A 90 0.51 1.50 6.25
C VAL A 90 -0.22 2.83 6.23
N THR A 91 -1.55 2.79 6.25
CA THR A 91 -2.41 3.99 6.18
C THR A 91 -2.56 4.67 7.54
N GLN A 92 -2.83 5.97 7.53
CA GLN A 92 -3.17 6.73 8.73
C GLN A 92 -4.44 6.18 9.41
N SER A 93 -5.50 5.92 8.65
CA SER A 93 -6.70 5.25 9.15
C SER A 93 -6.44 3.75 9.26
N GLN A 94 -6.64 3.22 10.47
CA GLN A 94 -6.44 1.81 10.77
C GLN A 94 -7.54 0.96 10.10
N THR A 95 -7.23 0.41 8.93
CA THR A 95 -8.21 -0.29 8.07
C THR A 95 -8.11 -1.81 8.16
N LEU A 96 -8.02 -2.36 9.39
CA LEU A 96 -8.17 -3.80 9.56
C LEU A 96 -9.61 -4.20 9.32
N LEU A 97 -9.83 -5.36 8.70
CA LEU A 97 -11.17 -5.90 8.49
C LEU A 97 -11.69 -6.44 9.83
N PRO A 98 -12.79 -5.89 10.36
CA PRO A 98 -13.25 -6.19 11.72
C PRO A 98 -13.78 -7.62 11.89
N ASN A 99 -14.13 -8.29 10.78
CA ASN A 99 -14.67 -9.66 10.77
C ASN A 99 -13.58 -10.72 10.59
N LEU A 100 -12.33 -10.33 10.42
CA LEU A 100 -11.18 -11.21 10.32
C LEU A 100 -10.33 -11.13 11.58
N THR A 101 -9.72 -12.26 11.95
CA THR A 101 -8.71 -12.28 13.02
C THR A 101 -7.47 -11.48 12.63
N VAL A 102 -6.56 -11.26 13.58
CA VAL A 102 -5.27 -10.61 13.31
C VAL A 102 -4.50 -11.37 12.25
N ILE A 103 -4.36 -12.69 12.38
CA ILE A 103 -3.61 -13.50 11.41
C ILE A 103 -4.26 -13.48 10.03
N ASP A 104 -5.58 -13.50 9.93
CA ASP A 104 -6.31 -13.43 8.66
C ASP A 104 -6.13 -12.06 7.99
N ASN A 105 -6.13 -10.97 8.78
CA ASN A 105 -5.82 -9.63 8.28
C ASN A 105 -4.40 -9.55 7.71
N VAL A 106 -3.43 -10.19 8.36
CA VAL A 106 -2.02 -10.21 7.89
C VAL A 106 -1.87 -11.02 6.62
N ILE A 107 -2.51 -12.17 6.50
CA ILE A 107 -2.43 -13.06 5.33
C ILE A 107 -3.17 -12.49 4.11
N LEU A 108 -4.17 -11.64 4.31
CA LEU A 108 -5.08 -11.16 3.27
C LEU A 108 -4.39 -10.70 1.97
N PRO A 109 -3.31 -9.88 2.00
CA PRO A 109 -2.63 -9.46 0.77
C PRO A 109 -2.09 -10.62 -0.08
N ALA A 110 -1.62 -11.69 0.56
CA ALA A 110 -1.10 -12.85 -0.13
C ALA A 110 -2.20 -13.72 -0.76
N VAL A 111 -3.39 -13.77 -0.13
CA VAL A 111 -4.56 -14.49 -0.66
C VAL A 111 -5.18 -13.73 -1.84
N LEU A 112 -5.15 -12.39 -1.81
CA LEU A 112 -5.67 -11.53 -2.87
C LEU A 112 -4.67 -11.33 -4.01
N GLU A 113 -3.58 -12.09 -4.05
CA GLU A 113 -2.60 -11.98 -5.13
C GLU A 113 -3.28 -12.24 -6.48
N PRO A 114 -3.19 -11.29 -7.43
CA PRO A 114 -3.67 -11.52 -8.79
C PRO A 114 -2.94 -12.72 -9.37
N GLY A 115 -3.67 -13.76 -9.80
CA GLY A 115 -3.11 -15.00 -10.31
C GLY A 115 -1.95 -14.76 -11.27
N ASN A 116 -0.99 -15.68 -11.27
CA ASN A 116 0.30 -15.68 -11.96
C ASN A 116 0.12 -15.56 -13.48
N GLN A 117 -0.25 -14.35 -13.98
CA GLN A 117 -0.16 -13.99 -15.39
C GLN A 117 1.01 -13.01 -15.50
N GLU A 118 2.00 -13.46 -16.23
CA GLU A 118 3.24 -12.76 -16.54
C GLU A 118 2.98 -11.28 -16.83
N ILE A 119 3.70 -10.41 -16.13
CA ILE A 119 3.72 -8.96 -16.37
C ILE A 119 4.61 -8.70 -17.60
N ASP A 120 4.57 -9.59 -18.58
CA ASP A 120 5.28 -9.40 -19.83
C ASP A 120 4.43 -8.55 -20.78
N GLY A 121 5.01 -7.41 -21.14
CA GLY A 121 4.44 -6.49 -22.08
C GLY A 121 4.40 -7.10 -23.47
N ASN A 122 3.28 -7.65 -23.85
CA ASN A 122 2.81 -7.72 -25.24
C ASN A 122 1.37 -8.28 -25.27
N ASP A 123 0.39 -7.44 -25.03
CA ASP A 123 -1.00 -7.69 -25.44
C ASP A 123 -1.52 -6.43 -26.12
N ASP A 124 -1.08 -6.26 -27.38
CA ASP A 124 -1.77 -5.47 -28.38
C ASP A 124 -3.01 -6.27 -28.85
N ALA A 125 -4.04 -6.31 -28.02
CA ALA A 125 -5.35 -6.83 -28.39
C ALA A 125 -6.39 -5.75 -28.21
N GLN A 126 -6.83 -5.24 -29.34
CA GLN A 126 -7.93 -4.34 -29.64
C GLN A 126 -9.09 -4.43 -28.64
N GLU A 127 -9.32 -3.39 -27.86
CA GLU A 127 -10.64 -3.09 -27.31
C GLU A 127 -11.48 -2.40 -28.40
N ASN A 128 -12.47 -3.12 -28.90
CA ASN A 128 -13.55 -2.55 -29.69
C ASN A 128 -14.40 -1.66 -28.76
N ASP A 129 -14.45 -0.39 -29.13
CA ASP A 129 -15.42 0.61 -28.68
C ASP A 129 -16.80 0.22 -29.28
N ASP A 130 -17.59 -0.51 -28.52
CA ASP A 130 -19.01 -0.69 -28.80
C ASP A 130 -19.84 -0.15 -27.62
N ALA A 131 -19.98 1.17 -27.61
CA ALA A 131 -21.05 1.86 -26.93
C ALA A 131 -22.30 1.83 -27.80
N GLU A 132 -23.16 0.83 -27.67
CA GLU A 132 -24.53 0.95 -28.21
C GLU A 132 -25.60 0.24 -27.38
N LYS A 133 -26.53 1.10 -26.88
CA LYS A 133 -27.97 0.90 -26.71
C LYS A 133 -28.46 -0.19 -25.74
N MET A 134 -28.94 0.29 -24.62
CA MET A 134 -29.99 -0.41 -23.84
C MET A 134 -31.35 -0.35 -24.57
N PRO A 135 -32.08 -1.46 -24.71
CA PRO A 135 -33.52 -1.45 -24.92
C PRO A 135 -34.25 -1.52 -23.56
N SER A 136 -35.18 -0.61 -23.41
CA SER A 136 -36.21 -0.60 -22.38
C SER A 136 -37.20 -1.79 -22.57
N GLY A 137 -37.49 -2.53 -21.49
CA GLY A 137 -38.64 -3.42 -21.53
C GLY A 137 -38.74 -4.51 -20.46
N GLN A 138 -39.51 -4.22 -19.43
CA GLN A 138 -40.42 -5.12 -18.70
C GLN A 138 -39.86 -6.18 -17.73
N THR A 139 -40.20 -5.92 -16.47
CA THR A 139 -40.39 -6.75 -15.27
C THR A 139 -41.00 -8.14 -15.56
N GLN A 140 -40.32 -9.19 -15.09
CA GLN A 140 -40.96 -10.35 -14.51
C GLN A 140 -40.16 -10.82 -13.30
N VAL A 141 -40.82 -10.84 -12.16
CA VAL A 141 -40.35 -11.41 -10.88
C VAL A 141 -40.51 -12.92 -11.02
N ASP A 142 -39.42 -13.66 -10.92
CA ASP A 142 -39.49 -15.12 -10.74
C ASP A 142 -38.74 -15.46 -9.45
N ASP A 143 -39.50 -15.89 -8.47
CA ASP A 143 -39.04 -16.42 -7.18
C ASP A 143 -38.48 -17.84 -7.41
N GLY A 144 -37.18 -17.92 -7.62
CA GLY A 144 -36.47 -19.18 -7.71
C GLY A 144 -35.06 -19.03 -7.17
N LEU A 145 -34.87 -19.27 -5.87
CA LEU A 145 -33.56 -19.54 -5.30
C LEU A 145 -32.98 -20.80 -5.96
N PRO A 146 -31.84 -20.72 -6.69
CA PRO A 146 -31.12 -21.95 -7.01
C PRO A 146 -30.30 -22.36 -5.79
N ASP A 147 -30.61 -23.55 -5.26
CA ASP A 147 -29.69 -24.35 -4.45
C ASP A 147 -28.38 -24.59 -5.22
N VAL A 148 -27.40 -23.76 -4.99
CA VAL A 148 -26.01 -24.05 -5.37
C VAL A 148 -25.13 -23.90 -4.11
N ILE A 149 -25.35 -24.81 -3.17
CA ILE A 149 -24.23 -25.24 -2.31
C ILE A 149 -23.42 -26.24 -3.16
N ALA A 150 -22.73 -25.75 -4.16
CA ALA A 150 -21.69 -26.54 -4.80
C ALA A 150 -20.57 -26.72 -3.77
N ALA A 151 -20.34 -27.95 -3.38
CA ALA A 151 -19.25 -28.35 -2.51
C ALA A 151 -17.95 -27.66 -2.94
N ALA A 152 -17.32 -26.91 -2.03
CA ALA A 152 -16.02 -26.34 -2.25
C ALA A 152 -15.08 -27.47 -2.72
N PRO A 153 -14.27 -27.27 -3.77
CA PRO A 153 -13.36 -28.29 -4.22
C PRO A 153 -12.44 -28.67 -3.06
N ILE A 154 -12.29 -29.96 -2.82
CA ILE A 154 -11.36 -30.53 -1.83
C ILE A 154 -9.99 -29.90 -2.14
N ALA A 155 -9.46 -29.12 -1.19
CA ALA A 155 -8.16 -28.46 -1.35
C ALA A 155 -7.11 -29.50 -1.75
N THR A 156 -6.47 -29.30 -2.89
CA THR A 156 -5.38 -30.17 -3.33
C THR A 156 -4.21 -30.05 -2.33
N ASP A 157 -3.41 -31.10 -2.14
CA ASP A 157 -2.24 -31.14 -1.23
C ASP A 157 -1.32 -29.90 -1.42
N THR A 158 -1.23 -29.36 -2.64
CA THR A 158 -0.49 -28.14 -2.96
C THR A 158 -1.12 -26.89 -2.36
N ALA A 159 -2.46 -26.76 -2.33
CA ALA A 159 -3.17 -25.61 -1.75
C ALA A 159 -3.05 -25.61 -0.22
N VAL A 160 -3.10 -26.78 0.42
CA VAL A 160 -2.90 -26.92 1.86
C VAL A 160 -1.48 -26.50 2.25
N ARG A 161 -0.46 -26.98 1.55
CA ARG A 161 0.94 -26.59 1.79
C ARG A 161 1.22 -25.11 1.55
N SER A 162 0.53 -24.49 0.60
CA SER A 162 0.61 -23.03 0.38
C SER A 162 -0.01 -22.27 1.54
N SER A 163 -1.15 -22.70 2.03
CA SER A 163 -1.82 -22.11 3.19
C SER A 163 -0.94 -22.18 4.44
N ASP A 164 -0.36 -23.34 4.72
CA ASP A 164 0.53 -23.54 5.89
C ASP A 164 1.76 -22.62 5.84
N ARG A 165 2.34 -22.39 4.64
CA ARG A 165 3.46 -21.46 4.46
C ARG A 165 3.07 -20.00 4.73
N LEU A 166 1.89 -19.58 4.26
CA LEU A 166 1.39 -18.23 4.49
C LEU A 166 1.13 -18.00 5.97
N VAL A 167 0.50 -18.96 6.66
CA VAL A 167 0.27 -18.90 8.10
C VAL A 167 1.60 -18.87 8.86
N GLY A 168 2.58 -19.71 8.47
CA GLY A 168 3.91 -19.70 9.07
C GLY A 168 4.58 -18.34 8.95
N HIS A 169 4.62 -17.76 7.74
CA HIS A 169 5.20 -16.44 7.52
C HIS A 169 4.46 -15.32 8.26
N ALA A 170 3.12 -15.37 8.31
CA ALA A 170 2.34 -14.41 9.09
C ALA A 170 2.69 -14.49 10.59
N ARG A 171 2.87 -15.69 11.16
CA ARG A 171 3.30 -15.87 12.56
C ARG A 171 4.70 -15.31 12.80
N GLU A 172 5.66 -15.55 11.91
CA GLU A 172 7.00 -14.95 11.98
C GLU A 172 6.93 -13.41 12.02
N LEU A 173 6.08 -12.80 11.20
CA LEU A 173 5.86 -11.36 11.21
C LEU A 173 5.23 -10.86 12.53
N LEU A 174 4.26 -11.60 13.07
CA LEU A 174 3.64 -11.25 14.34
C LEU A 174 4.62 -11.41 15.51
N GLU A 175 5.51 -12.42 15.50
CA GLU A 175 6.59 -12.58 16.47
C GLU A 175 7.59 -11.43 16.38
N MET A 176 8.06 -11.07 15.19
CA MET A 176 8.96 -9.93 14.98
C MET A 176 8.38 -8.61 15.50
N LEU A 177 7.05 -8.45 15.46
CA LEU A 177 6.32 -7.28 15.89
C LEU A 177 5.82 -7.38 17.35
N GLU A 178 6.18 -8.43 18.08
CA GLU A 178 5.83 -8.68 19.49
C GLU A 178 4.31 -8.68 19.77
N ILE A 179 3.54 -9.32 18.86
CA ILE A 179 2.08 -9.47 18.92
C ILE A 179 1.61 -10.87 18.50
N ALA A 180 2.47 -11.89 18.66
CA ALA A 180 2.14 -13.26 18.25
C ALA A 180 1.00 -13.87 19.06
N ASP A 181 0.85 -13.48 20.33
CA ASP A 181 -0.21 -13.88 21.23
C ASP A 181 -1.59 -13.36 20.83
N LEU A 182 -1.64 -12.33 19.97
CA LEU A 182 -2.86 -11.72 19.48
C LEU A 182 -3.34 -12.31 18.14
N ALA A 183 -2.69 -13.35 17.60
CA ALA A 183 -2.97 -13.90 16.28
C ALA A 183 -4.44 -14.24 16.04
N ASP A 184 -5.11 -14.81 17.05
CA ASP A 184 -6.49 -15.25 16.99
C ASP A 184 -7.51 -14.19 17.49
N CYS A 185 -7.02 -13.00 17.95
CA CYS A 185 -7.86 -11.89 18.38
C CYS A 185 -8.49 -11.16 17.17
N TYR A 186 -9.59 -10.45 17.44
CA TYR A 186 -10.21 -9.56 16.46
C TYR A 186 -9.78 -8.10 16.67
N PRO A 187 -9.83 -7.23 15.62
CA PRO A 187 -9.40 -5.84 15.72
C PRO A 187 -10.02 -5.03 16.88
N LYS A 188 -11.27 -5.33 17.25
CA LYS A 188 -11.97 -4.67 18.37
C LYS A 188 -11.37 -4.95 19.76
N GLU A 189 -10.53 -5.96 19.86
CA GLU A 189 -9.90 -6.40 21.12
C GLU A 189 -8.51 -5.80 21.31
N LEU A 190 -8.02 -5.06 20.29
CA LEU A 190 -6.66 -4.53 20.22
C LEU A 190 -6.61 -3.06 20.67
N SER A 191 -5.50 -2.68 21.30
CA SER A 191 -5.11 -1.29 21.51
C SER A 191 -4.69 -0.62 20.18
N GLY A 192 -4.63 0.72 20.15
CA GLY A 192 -4.19 1.46 18.97
C GLY A 192 -2.79 1.09 18.49
N GLY A 193 -1.85 0.87 19.43
CA GLY A 193 -0.48 0.43 19.12
C GLY A 193 -0.43 -0.98 18.54
N GLU A 194 -1.23 -1.91 19.04
CA GLU A 194 -1.33 -3.27 18.51
C GLU A 194 -1.94 -3.28 17.10
N ILE A 195 -3.01 -2.52 16.87
CA ILE A 195 -3.60 -2.37 15.52
C ILE A 195 -2.57 -1.81 14.54
N ARG A 196 -1.71 -0.87 14.98
CA ARG A 196 -0.65 -0.31 14.13
C ARG A 196 0.38 -1.39 13.78
N ARG A 197 0.82 -2.19 14.74
CA ARG A 197 1.75 -3.30 14.51
C ARG A 197 1.16 -4.37 13.59
N VAL A 198 -0.11 -4.73 13.74
CA VAL A 198 -0.82 -5.62 12.81
C VAL A 198 -0.87 -5.02 11.40
N SER A 199 -1.10 -3.71 11.27
CA SER A 199 -1.10 -3.02 9.97
C SER A 199 0.27 -3.07 9.29
N ILE A 200 1.36 -2.97 10.06
CA ILE A 200 2.73 -3.13 9.56
C ILE A 200 2.97 -4.60 9.15
N ALA A 201 2.58 -5.59 9.97
CA ALA A 201 2.68 -7.00 9.61
C ALA A 201 1.99 -7.29 8.28
N ARG A 202 0.75 -6.80 8.12
CA ARG A 202 -0.01 -6.94 6.87
C ARG A 202 0.70 -6.31 5.68
N ALA A 203 1.28 -5.12 5.85
CA ALA A 203 2.01 -4.45 4.78
C ALA A 203 3.29 -5.19 4.37
N LEU A 204 3.90 -5.97 5.28
CA LEU A 204 5.12 -6.74 5.04
C LEU A 204 4.85 -8.17 4.50
N MET A 205 3.61 -8.63 4.50
CA MET A 205 3.25 -10.01 4.17
C MET A 205 3.79 -10.50 2.83
N ASN A 206 3.76 -9.66 1.81
CA ASN A 206 4.26 -9.97 0.46
C ASN A 206 5.73 -9.56 0.26
N ARG A 207 6.48 -9.30 1.33
CA ARG A 207 7.90 -8.89 1.29
C ARG A 207 8.15 -7.74 0.30
N PRO A 208 7.49 -6.59 0.49
CA PRO A 208 7.56 -5.49 -0.43
C PRO A 208 8.99 -4.92 -0.52
N LYS A 209 9.32 -4.32 -1.65
CA LYS A 209 10.57 -3.56 -1.82
C LYS A 209 10.46 -2.14 -1.29
N LEU A 210 9.25 -1.57 -1.32
CA LEU A 210 8.91 -0.25 -0.81
C LEU A 210 7.82 -0.36 0.26
N LEU A 211 8.11 0.10 1.46
CA LEU A 211 7.11 0.31 2.52
C LEU A 211 6.76 1.79 2.59
N ILE A 212 5.51 2.13 2.38
CA ILE A 212 4.98 3.48 2.55
C ILE A 212 4.22 3.53 3.87
N ALA A 213 4.52 4.52 4.72
CA ALA A 213 3.85 4.72 5.99
C ALA A 213 3.32 6.15 6.08
N ASP A 214 1.99 6.29 6.06
CA ASP A 214 1.31 7.59 6.17
C ASP A 214 0.93 7.82 7.64
N GLU A 215 1.62 8.75 8.30
CA GLU A 215 1.48 9.11 9.72
C GLU A 215 1.53 7.87 10.65
N PRO A 216 2.62 7.06 10.58
CA PRO A 216 2.67 5.80 11.34
C PRO A 216 2.64 5.97 12.87
N PRO A 217 3.15 7.06 13.48
CA PRO A 217 2.93 7.32 14.90
C PRO A 217 1.45 7.61 15.23
N GLY A 218 0.78 8.42 14.39
CA GLY A 218 -0.61 8.81 14.61
C GLY A 218 -0.84 9.42 16.00
N ASP A 219 -1.93 8.99 16.65
CA ASP A 219 -2.31 9.43 18.01
C ASP A 219 -1.75 8.51 19.11
N LEU A 220 -0.60 7.85 18.87
CA LEU A 220 0.05 6.99 19.85
C LEU A 220 0.80 7.80 20.92
N ASP A 221 0.92 7.25 22.11
CA ASP A 221 1.82 7.78 23.12
C ASP A 221 3.30 7.65 22.71
N ALA A 222 4.19 8.39 23.38
CA ALA A 222 5.60 8.43 23.00
C ALA A 222 6.29 7.04 23.07
N ALA A 223 5.89 6.17 23.99
CA ALA A 223 6.46 4.83 24.10
C ALA A 223 6.03 3.94 22.94
N SER A 224 4.75 3.96 22.59
CA SER A 224 4.19 3.24 21.42
C SER A 224 4.75 3.78 20.11
N THR A 225 4.93 5.10 19.99
CA THR A 225 5.61 5.74 18.85
C THR A 225 7.03 5.21 18.68
N ALA A 226 7.83 5.19 19.76
CA ALA A 226 9.21 4.69 19.70
C ALA A 226 9.27 3.23 19.21
N ILE A 227 8.38 2.37 19.71
CA ILE A 227 8.29 0.96 19.28
C ILE A 227 8.02 0.88 17.75
N VAL A 228 7.01 1.61 17.27
CA VAL A 228 6.66 1.61 15.83
C VAL A 228 7.84 2.12 14.99
N MET A 229 8.53 3.17 15.42
CA MET A 229 9.66 3.73 14.69
C MET A 229 10.87 2.79 14.67
N LEU A 230 11.17 2.11 15.78
CA LEU A 230 12.20 1.07 15.83
C LEU A 230 11.89 -0.10 14.89
N LEU A 231 10.62 -0.52 14.80
CA LEU A 231 10.18 -1.57 13.88
C LEU A 231 10.36 -1.15 12.42
N LEU A 232 9.96 0.09 12.05
CA LEU A 232 10.17 0.61 10.69
C LEU A 232 11.68 0.73 10.36
N ARG A 233 12.51 1.14 11.32
CA ARG A 233 13.97 1.17 11.16
C ARG A 233 14.55 -0.23 10.95
N ALA A 234 14.07 -1.23 11.71
CA ALA A 234 14.48 -2.62 11.55
C ALA A 234 14.10 -3.17 10.17
N VAL A 235 12.91 -2.82 9.66
CA VAL A 235 12.46 -3.17 8.30
C VAL A 235 13.39 -2.57 7.25
N ALA A 236 13.78 -1.30 7.40
CA ALA A 236 14.72 -0.66 6.50
C ALA A 236 16.11 -1.33 6.56
N ASN A 237 16.62 -1.60 7.76
CA ASN A 237 17.89 -2.33 7.94
C ASN A 237 17.88 -3.73 7.32
N GLY A 238 16.69 -4.34 7.18
CA GLY A 238 16.46 -5.60 6.47
C GLY A 238 16.48 -5.49 4.94
N GLY A 239 16.65 -4.29 4.38
CA GLY A 239 16.77 -4.03 2.94
C GLY A 239 15.52 -3.43 2.29
N THR A 240 14.37 -3.38 2.96
CA THR A 240 13.18 -2.71 2.42
C THR A 240 13.37 -1.19 2.43
N ALA A 241 13.11 -0.52 1.32
CA ALA A 241 13.07 0.95 1.28
C ALA A 241 11.83 1.45 2.05
N VAL A 242 11.99 2.46 2.92
CA VAL A 242 10.88 2.99 3.72
C VAL A 242 10.67 4.47 3.42
N LEU A 243 9.46 4.82 3.01
CA LEU A 243 9.01 6.21 2.80
C LEU A 243 7.92 6.53 3.81
N MET A 244 8.21 7.42 4.74
CA MET A 244 7.27 7.87 5.76
C MET A 244 6.80 9.30 5.49
N VAL A 245 5.52 9.54 5.70
CA VAL A 245 4.99 10.90 5.84
C VAL A 245 4.64 11.12 7.30
N THR A 246 5.13 12.19 7.90
CA THR A 246 4.81 12.51 9.29
C THR A 246 4.88 14.02 9.57
N HIS A 247 4.21 14.45 10.62
CA HIS A 247 4.36 15.77 11.23
C HIS A 247 4.99 15.69 12.64
N ASP A 248 5.28 14.47 13.11
CA ASP A 248 5.87 14.22 14.43
C ASP A 248 7.40 14.39 14.36
N PRO A 249 7.99 15.36 15.10
CA PRO A 249 9.42 15.58 15.10
C PRO A 249 10.21 14.44 15.77
N ASP A 250 9.62 13.72 16.72
CA ASP A 250 10.29 12.63 17.44
C ASP A 250 10.54 11.43 16.52
N ALA A 251 9.71 11.24 15.50
CA ALA A 251 9.88 10.22 14.48
C ALA A 251 11.12 10.45 13.59
N LEU A 252 11.60 11.70 13.49
CA LEU A 252 12.71 12.05 12.58
C LEU A 252 14.07 11.55 13.06
N ALA A 253 14.21 11.18 14.33
CA ALA A 253 15.44 10.58 14.86
C ALA A 253 15.76 9.18 14.28
N TYR A 254 14.79 8.55 13.63
CA TYR A 254 14.90 7.17 13.12
C TYR A 254 15.17 7.08 11.62
N VAL A 255 15.18 8.20 10.90
CA VAL A 255 15.30 8.23 9.43
C VAL A 255 16.70 8.63 8.97
N ASP A 256 17.05 8.26 7.74
CA ASP A 256 18.33 8.63 7.14
C ASP A 256 18.28 10.03 6.53
N TYR A 257 17.13 10.41 5.91
CA TYR A 257 16.93 11.69 5.26
C TYR A 257 15.58 12.27 5.55
N VAL A 258 15.49 13.58 5.69
CA VAL A 258 14.25 14.33 5.88
C VAL A 258 14.06 15.28 4.71
N PHE A 259 12.91 15.20 4.08
CA PHE A 259 12.45 16.11 3.04
C PHE A 259 11.28 16.93 3.53
N ARG A 260 11.23 18.19 3.12
CA ARG A 260 10.11 19.08 3.40
C ARG A 260 9.27 19.29 2.15
N MET A 261 7.98 19.08 2.28
CA MET A 261 7.02 19.41 1.24
C MET A 261 6.27 20.70 1.59
N ASP A 262 6.44 21.72 0.76
CA ASP A 262 5.75 23.01 0.89
C ASP A 262 5.11 23.40 -0.44
N ARG A 263 3.78 23.56 -0.44
CA ARG A 263 2.98 23.95 -1.62
C ARG A 263 3.32 23.16 -2.89
N GLY A 264 3.48 21.86 -2.76
CA GLY A 264 3.76 20.95 -3.88
C GLY A 264 5.23 20.75 -4.19
N VAL A 265 6.12 21.61 -3.68
CA VAL A 265 7.57 21.51 -3.91
C VAL A 265 8.24 20.69 -2.82
N LEU A 266 9.09 19.75 -3.19
CA LEU A 266 9.90 18.93 -2.28
C LEU A 266 11.33 19.48 -2.21
N SER A 267 11.86 19.63 -1.01
CA SER A 267 13.27 20.04 -0.77
C SER A 267 13.85 19.22 0.38
N GLU A 268 15.15 19.00 0.40
CA GLU A 268 15.85 18.45 1.55
C GLU A 268 15.73 19.42 2.74
N ALA A 269 15.51 18.90 3.97
CA ALA A 269 15.21 19.70 5.16
C ALA A 269 16.42 19.90 6.07
#